data_735768c01620e19a7a266feccad7a85a
#
_entry.id   735768c01620e19a7a266feccad7a85a
#
_cell.length_a   1.000
_cell.length_b   1.000
_cell.length_c   1.000
_cell.angle_alpha   90.00
_cell.angle_beta   90.00
_cell.angle_gamma   90.00
#
_symmetry.space_group_name_H-M   'P 1'
#
loop_
_entity.id
_entity.type
_entity.pdbx_description
1 polymer ?
#
loop_
_entity_poly.entity_id
_entity_poly.type
_entity_poly.pdbx_seq_one_letter_code
_entity_poly.pdbx_strand_id
1 'polypeptide(L)' 'MSKVNITLLRSPIDKPKRQKLTLTALGFRKMNQTVQHEATPQIMGMLRVVEHLVKVENA' A
#
# COMPACT_ATOMS: atom_id res chain seq x y z
N MET A 1 -17.04 1.21 10.20
CA MET A 1 -15.75 0.57 9.95
C MET A 1 -14.75 1.59 9.44
N SER A 2 -13.50 1.40 9.78
CA SER A 2 -12.45 2.37 9.44
C SER A 2 -11.98 2.19 8.01
N LYS A 3 -11.66 3.31 7.38
CA LYS A 3 -10.99 3.29 6.08
C LYS A 3 -9.63 3.94 6.22
N VAL A 4 -8.71 3.55 5.36
CA VAL A 4 -7.36 4.11 5.33
C VAL A 4 -7.04 4.60 3.93
N ASN A 5 -6.31 5.72 3.87
CA ASN A 5 -5.76 6.25 2.64
C ASN A 5 -4.27 5.87 2.60
N ILE A 6 -3.86 5.26 1.52
CA ILE A 6 -2.50 4.75 1.35
C ILE A 6 -1.89 5.46 0.16
N THR A 7 -0.76 6.12 0.38
CA THR A 7 -0.05 6.85 -0.67
C THR A 7 1.30 6.19 -0.94
N LEU A 8 1.58 5.89 -2.20
CA LEU A 8 2.86 5.30 -2.59
C LEU A 8 3.91 6.40 -2.66
N LEU A 9 4.91 6.36 -1.76
CA LEU A 9 5.94 7.37 -1.66
C LEU A 9 7.26 6.96 -2.30
N ARG A 10 7.56 5.66 -2.36
CA ARG A 10 8.83 5.16 -2.88
C ARG A 10 8.60 4.11 -3.95
N SER A 11 9.46 4.15 -4.97
CA SER A 11 9.39 3.17 -6.06
C SER A 11 9.81 1.78 -5.58
N PRO A 12 9.11 0.71 -5.99
CA PRO A 12 9.49 -0.66 -5.67
C PRO A 12 10.50 -1.26 -6.65
N ILE A 13 11.17 -0.44 -7.46
CA ILE A 13 12.04 -0.94 -8.54
C ILE A 13 13.09 -1.94 -8.04
N ASP A 14 13.78 -1.62 -6.93
CA ASP A 14 14.83 -2.47 -6.39
C ASP A 14 14.34 -3.34 -5.24
N LYS A 15 13.04 -3.53 -5.12
CA LYS A 15 12.46 -4.28 -4.01
C LYS A 15 12.07 -5.68 -4.44
N PRO A 16 11.94 -6.63 -3.48
CA PRO A 16 11.53 -7.99 -3.82
C PRO A 16 10.21 -8.02 -4.59
N LYS A 17 10.08 -9.01 -5.44
CA LYS A 17 8.88 -9.19 -6.26
C LYS A 17 7.60 -9.25 -5.42
N ARG A 18 7.68 -9.85 -4.22
CA ARG A 18 6.54 -9.93 -3.32
C ARG A 18 5.98 -8.55 -2.97
N GLN A 19 6.86 -7.57 -2.75
CA GLN A 19 6.42 -6.21 -2.44
C GLN A 19 5.76 -5.56 -3.65
N LYS A 20 6.29 -5.78 -4.84
CA LYS A 20 5.69 -5.26 -6.07
C LYS A 20 4.29 -5.85 -6.28
N LEU A 21 4.16 -7.15 -6.06
CA LEU A 21 2.86 -7.81 -6.19
C LEU A 21 1.86 -7.29 -5.17
N THR A 22 2.30 -7.04 -3.94
CA THR A 22 1.45 -6.50 -2.90
C THR A 22 0.93 -5.11 -3.27
N LEU A 23 1.81 -4.25 -3.80
CA LEU A 23 1.41 -2.92 -4.26
C LEU A 23 0.40 -3.00 -5.40
N THR A 24 0.61 -3.91 -6.34
CA THR A 24 -0.32 -4.13 -7.44
C THR A 24 -1.68 -4.60 -6.92
N ALA A 25 -1.69 -5.50 -5.96
CA ALA A 25 -2.92 -6.00 -5.35
C ALA A 25 -3.68 -4.89 -4.61
N LEU A 26 -2.96 -3.92 -4.04
CA LEU A 26 -3.57 -2.77 -3.39
C LEU A 26 -4.12 -1.75 -4.39
N GLY A 27 -3.74 -1.84 -5.65
CA GLY A 27 -4.25 -0.98 -6.71
C GLY A 27 -3.29 0.13 -7.13
N PHE A 28 -2.04 0.10 -6.69
CA PHE A 28 -1.07 1.11 -7.07
C PHE A 28 -0.55 0.87 -8.47
N ARG A 29 -0.47 1.93 -9.26
CA ARG A 29 0.07 1.90 -10.62
C ARG A 29 1.09 3.00 -10.86
N LYS A 30 1.07 4.07 -10.07
CA LYS A 30 1.92 5.23 -10.24
C LYS A 30 2.51 5.68 -8.91
N MET A 31 3.64 6.37 -8.98
CA MET A 31 4.20 7.03 -7.81
C MET A 31 3.26 8.12 -7.30
N ASN A 32 3.24 8.31 -6.00
CA ASN A 32 2.43 9.33 -5.32
C ASN A 32 0.93 9.14 -5.51
N GLN A 33 0.51 7.98 -6.00
CA GLN A 33 -0.90 7.65 -6.10
C GLN A 33 -1.45 7.35 -4.70
N THR A 34 -2.67 7.80 -4.44
CA THR A 34 -3.37 7.49 -3.20
C THR A 34 -4.54 6.56 -3.49
N VAL A 35 -4.65 5.48 -2.73
CA VAL A 35 -5.78 4.56 -2.82
C VAL A 35 -6.43 4.45 -1.44
N GLN A 36 -7.73 4.17 -1.42
CA GLN A 36 -8.48 4.00 -0.19
C GLN A 36 -8.94 2.55 -0.06
N HIS A 37 -8.74 1.99 1.12
CA HIS A 37 -9.18 0.64 1.45
C HIS A 37 -9.80 0.60 2.83
N GLU A 38 -10.64 -0.38 3.08
CA GLU A 38 -11.12 -0.64 4.42
C GLU A 38 -9.99 -1.26 5.25
N ALA A 39 -9.95 -0.89 6.54
CA ALA A 39 -8.91 -1.38 7.46
C ALA A 39 -9.24 -2.80 7.94
N THR A 40 -9.33 -3.74 7.01
CA THR A 40 -9.53 -5.15 7.34
C THR A 40 -8.22 -5.79 7.74
N PRO A 41 -8.23 -6.91 8.50
CA PRO A 41 -7.00 -7.63 8.81
C PRO A 41 -6.19 -8.01 7.59
N GLN A 42 -6.85 -8.35 6.48
CA GLN A 42 -6.18 -8.70 5.23
C GLN A 42 -5.41 -7.51 4.67
N ILE A 43 -6.05 -6.35 4.60
CA ILE A 43 -5.41 -5.13 4.09
C ILE A 43 -4.27 -4.69 5.02
N MET A 44 -4.48 -4.75 6.33
CA MET A 44 -3.43 -4.38 7.28
C MET A 44 -2.21 -5.29 7.17
N GLY A 45 -2.42 -6.59 6.91
CA GLY A 45 -1.34 -7.53 6.66
C GLY A 45 -0.54 -7.19 5.41
N MET A 46 -1.24 -6.80 4.34
CA MET A 46 -0.59 -6.38 3.10
C MET A 46 0.21 -5.10 3.29
N LEU A 47 -0.32 -4.15 4.06
CA LEU A 47 0.38 -2.89 4.34
C LEU A 47 1.68 -3.12 5.10
N ARG A 48 1.74 -4.10 5.99
CA ARG A 48 2.97 -4.42 6.72
C ARG A 48 4.11 -4.81 5.80
N VAL A 49 3.79 -5.47 4.69
CA VAL A 49 4.81 -5.89 3.73
C VAL A 49 5.45 -4.70 3.03
N VAL A 50 4.70 -3.63 2.81
CA VAL A 50 5.15 -2.47 2.04
C VAL A 50 5.13 -1.16 2.83
N GLU A 51 5.04 -1.22 4.16
CA GLU A 51 4.89 -0.01 4.98
C GLU A 51 6.03 0.98 4.79
N HIS A 52 7.22 0.50 4.47
CA HIS A 52 8.38 1.35 4.22
C HIS A 52 8.34 2.06 2.86
N LEU A 53 7.37 1.70 2.02
CA LEU A 53 7.21 2.29 0.69
C LEU A 53 6.01 3.21 0.61
N VAL A 54 5.10 3.13 1.56
CA VAL A 54 3.84 3.86 1.52
C VAL A 54 3.62 4.65 2.80
N LYS A 55 2.72 5.63 2.70
CA LYS A 55 2.23 6.37 3.87
C LYS A 55 0.76 5.99 4.08
N VAL A 56 0.44 5.60 5.30
CA VAL A 56 -0.93 5.21 5.65
C VAL A 56 -1.53 6.28 6.55
N GLU A 57 -2.71 6.75 6.19
CA GLU A 57 -3.45 7.72 6.98
C GLU A 57 -4.88 7.24 7.18
N ASN A 58 -5.47 7.59 8.30
CA ASN A 58 -6.88 7.32 8.51
C ASN A 58 -7.72 8.22 7.61
N ALA A 59 -8.70 7.60 6.97
CA ALA A 59 -9.60 8.35 6.10
C ALA A 59 -10.70 9.04 6.91
#